data_9a8592fd608444fc55dcd78d582bfd28
#
_entry.id   9a8592fd608444fc55dcd78d582bfd28
#
_cell.length_a   1.000
_cell.length_b   1.000
_cell.length_c   1.000
_cell.angle_alpha   90.00
_cell.angle_beta   90.00
_cell.angle_gamma   90.00
#
_symmetry.space_group_name_H-M   'P 1'
#
loop_
_entity.id
_entity.type
_entity.pdbx_description
1 polymer ?
#
loop_
_entity_poly.entity_id
_entity_poly.type
_entity_poly.pdbx_seq_one_letter_code
_entity_poly.pdbx_strand_id
1 'polypeptide(L)'
;LFVEHGYGNRFQGFQNLMRLRIRDILLVSSLYDLYLFEEDGRLYELIRNEYQGLNLSHSPELTRVSSGLDAISLAMEESRFDLIITTLHIEDMHPLSFAKKAKKSGLNIPIVLLAHDNKELKYLLLNPEINVFDKVFIWQGDFRIIIAMVKFLEDKMNVEHDSKMVGVQNVIFIEDNIRYYSSFLPIIYTEMLSQSQRLISEGINLTHKFLRMRARPKILLCSNYEEAAEYFNKYKDLCLGIISDIDFPRKGKQDPEAGIRFAKAVKKEHPDIPILLASTNPQKQNEAQNVDASFILKDSPTLLNELRLFMNQHFSFGDFVFKIKNGVEVARANNLKALEESLKVV
;
A
#
# COMPACT_ATOMS: atom_id res chain seq x y z
N LEU A 1 0.38 -42.87 -8.21
CA LEU A 1 0.94 -42.47 -6.90
C LEU A 1 1.32 -40.99 -6.96
N PHE A 2 0.32 -40.13 -6.90
CA PHE A 2 0.53 -38.68 -6.79
C PHE A 2 0.66 -38.31 -5.32
N VAL A 3 1.73 -37.61 -5.04
CA VAL A 3 2.21 -37.19 -3.70
C VAL A 3 1.21 -36.24 -3.07
N GLU A 4 0.37 -36.71 -2.17
CA GLU A 4 -0.55 -35.93 -1.31
C GLU A 4 0.14 -35.11 -0.20
N HIS A 5 1.47 -35.05 -0.18
CA HIS A 5 2.23 -34.48 0.95
C HIS A 5 2.50 -32.96 0.89
N GLY A 6 2.09 -32.26 -0.16
CA GLY A 6 2.39 -30.83 -0.32
C GLY A 6 1.30 -29.85 0.09
N TYR A 7 0.04 -30.24 0.02
CA TYR A 7 -1.08 -29.32 0.20
C TYR A 7 -1.44 -29.01 1.66
N GLY A 8 -1.31 -29.98 2.56
CA GLY A 8 -1.64 -29.80 3.97
C GLY A 8 -0.73 -28.82 4.70
N ASN A 9 0.59 -28.87 4.47
CA ASN A 9 1.56 -27.99 5.11
C ASN A 9 1.48 -26.54 4.58
N ARG A 10 1.17 -26.33 3.30
CA ARG A 10 0.94 -24.99 2.74
C ARG A 10 -0.31 -24.34 3.33
N PHE A 11 -1.36 -25.12 3.58
CA PHE A 11 -2.62 -24.61 4.13
C PHE A 11 -2.47 -24.10 5.57
N GLN A 12 -1.69 -24.77 6.41
CA GLN A 12 -1.34 -24.30 7.75
C GLN A 12 -0.52 -22.99 7.72
N GLY A 13 0.29 -22.78 6.68
CA GLY A 13 1.02 -21.54 6.47
C GLY A 13 0.12 -20.32 6.31
N PHE A 14 -0.99 -20.43 5.56
CA PHE A 14 -1.92 -19.31 5.32
C PHE A 14 -2.66 -18.85 6.59
N GLN A 15 -2.90 -19.73 7.56
CA GLN A 15 -3.53 -19.38 8.83
C GLN A 15 -2.66 -18.43 9.65
N ASN A 16 -1.34 -18.56 9.51
CA ASN A 16 -0.35 -17.78 10.25
C ASN A 16 0.06 -16.47 9.57
N LEU A 17 -0.49 -16.16 8.40
CA LEU A 17 -0.23 -14.89 7.71
C LEU A 17 -0.97 -13.72 8.36
N MET A 18 -0.44 -12.52 8.14
CA MET A 18 -1.03 -11.29 8.65
C MET A 18 -1.27 -11.37 10.16
N ARG A 19 -0.21 -11.68 10.93
CA ARG A 19 -0.28 -11.77 12.40
C ARG A 19 -0.63 -10.45 13.04
N LEU A 20 -0.04 -9.39 12.53
CA LEU A 20 -0.26 -8.03 13.01
C LEU A 20 -1.33 -7.37 12.12
N ARG A 21 -2.53 -7.24 12.66
CA ARG A 21 -3.67 -6.61 11.98
C ARG A 21 -4.15 -5.44 12.76
N ILE A 22 -4.62 -4.45 12.05
CA ILE A 22 -5.26 -3.28 12.63
C ILE A 22 -6.76 -3.57 12.72
N ARG A 23 -7.25 -3.70 13.95
CA ARG A 23 -8.66 -3.99 14.26
C ARG A 23 -9.34 -2.80 14.90
N ASP A 24 -8.60 -2.07 15.73
CA ASP A 24 -9.10 -0.94 16.50
C ASP A 24 -8.26 0.30 16.20
N ILE A 25 -8.93 1.33 15.70
CA ILE A 25 -8.34 2.62 15.35
C ILE A 25 -8.83 3.68 16.33
N LEU A 26 -7.89 4.41 16.93
CA LEU A 26 -8.19 5.60 17.71
C LEU A 26 -8.00 6.84 16.82
N LEU A 27 -9.10 7.51 16.49
CA LEU A 27 -9.09 8.76 15.73
C LEU A 27 -9.09 9.95 16.68
N VAL A 28 -8.03 10.73 16.66
CA VAL A 28 -7.88 11.95 17.47
C VAL A 28 -8.08 13.16 16.56
N SER A 29 -9.26 13.78 16.66
CA SER A 29 -9.71 14.78 15.69
C SER A 29 -10.68 15.77 16.32
N SER A 30 -10.49 17.08 16.06
CA SER A 30 -11.49 18.08 16.36
C SER A 30 -12.82 17.77 15.64
N LEU A 31 -13.91 18.36 16.11
CA LEU A 31 -15.20 18.26 15.42
C LEU A 31 -15.14 18.88 14.02
N TYR A 32 -14.35 19.94 13.85
CA TYR A 32 -14.18 20.60 12.56
C TYR A 32 -13.48 19.70 11.54
N ASP A 33 -12.36 19.10 11.92
CA ASP A 33 -11.63 18.19 11.02
C ASP A 33 -12.46 16.94 10.70
N LEU A 34 -13.20 16.43 11.69
CA LEU A 34 -14.12 15.31 11.45
C LEU A 34 -15.17 15.66 10.40
N TYR A 35 -15.78 16.84 10.49
CA TYR A 35 -16.77 17.31 9.50
C TYR A 35 -16.20 17.36 8.08
N LEU A 36 -14.91 17.68 7.94
CA LEU A 36 -14.23 17.69 6.62
C LEU A 36 -13.99 16.27 6.06
N PHE A 37 -13.88 15.26 6.92
CA PHE A 37 -13.69 13.87 6.50
C PHE A 37 -15.02 13.11 6.31
N GLU A 38 -16.07 13.58 6.95
CA GLU A 38 -17.37 12.94 6.94
C GLU A 38 -18.38 13.80 6.16
N GLU A 39 -18.65 13.43 4.91
CA GLU A 39 -19.92 13.83 4.30
C GLU A 39 -21.03 13.06 5.01
N ASP A 40 -21.86 13.74 5.78
CA ASP A 40 -23.05 13.21 6.49
C ASP A 40 -22.79 12.15 7.60
N GLY A 41 -21.64 12.16 8.27
CA GLY A 41 -21.40 11.24 9.40
C GLY A 41 -21.27 9.76 9.01
N ARG A 42 -20.94 9.45 7.75
CA ARG A 42 -20.95 8.09 7.20
C ARG A 42 -19.58 7.43 7.03
N LEU A 43 -18.50 8.04 7.50
CA LEU A 43 -17.14 7.53 7.26
C LEU A 43 -17.00 6.05 7.68
N TYR A 44 -17.52 5.70 8.84
CA TYR A 44 -17.50 4.31 9.34
C TYR A 44 -18.28 3.35 8.43
N GLU A 45 -19.46 3.75 7.97
CA GLU A 45 -20.29 2.93 7.07
C GLU A 45 -19.61 2.75 5.72
N LEU A 46 -18.98 3.79 5.17
CA LEU A 46 -18.25 3.73 3.90
C LEU A 46 -17.05 2.77 3.99
N ILE A 47 -16.27 2.87 5.08
CA ILE A 47 -15.16 1.94 5.32
C ILE A 47 -15.67 0.50 5.43
N ARG A 48 -16.72 0.28 6.22
CA ARG A 48 -17.31 -1.04 6.41
C ARG A 48 -17.84 -1.66 5.11
N ASN A 49 -18.54 -0.85 4.30
CA ASN A 49 -19.07 -1.32 3.02
C ASN A 49 -17.96 -1.68 2.03
N GLU A 50 -16.88 -0.89 1.99
CA GLU A 50 -15.72 -1.17 1.14
C GLU A 50 -15.01 -2.45 1.60
N TYR A 51 -14.83 -2.64 2.91
CA TYR A 51 -14.28 -3.90 3.44
C TYR A 51 -15.12 -5.13 3.07
N GLN A 52 -16.45 -5.00 3.11
CA GLN A 52 -17.36 -6.07 2.69
C GLN A 52 -17.26 -6.30 1.18
N GLY A 53 -17.27 -5.23 0.38
CA GLY A 53 -17.12 -5.30 -1.08
C GLY A 53 -15.82 -5.95 -1.52
N LEU A 54 -14.73 -5.73 -0.78
CA LEU A 54 -13.43 -6.34 -1.02
C LEU A 54 -13.24 -7.71 -0.33
N ASN A 55 -14.28 -8.30 0.27
CA ASN A 55 -14.21 -9.55 1.05
C ASN A 55 -13.09 -9.58 2.08
N LEU A 56 -12.84 -8.48 2.74
CA LEU A 56 -11.90 -8.40 3.84
C LEU A 56 -12.60 -8.86 5.13
N SER A 57 -11.91 -9.68 5.91
CA SER A 57 -12.54 -10.44 7.01
C SER A 57 -13.16 -9.60 8.13
N HIS A 58 -12.61 -8.43 8.41
CA HIS A 58 -13.08 -7.54 9.47
C HIS A 58 -12.73 -6.10 9.11
N SER A 59 -13.73 -5.23 9.12
CA SER A 59 -13.54 -3.79 9.11
C SER A 59 -12.98 -3.36 10.47
N PRO A 60 -11.98 -2.48 10.52
CA PRO A 60 -11.52 -1.94 11.79
C PRO A 60 -12.62 -1.13 12.47
N GLU A 61 -12.67 -1.21 13.79
CA GLU A 61 -13.52 -0.34 14.60
C GLU A 61 -12.84 1.02 14.77
N LEU A 62 -13.62 2.08 14.68
CA LEU A 62 -13.15 3.45 14.82
C LEU A 62 -13.70 4.07 16.11
N THR A 63 -12.81 4.34 17.05
CA THR A 63 -13.13 5.09 18.27
C THR A 63 -12.60 6.50 18.12
N ARG A 64 -13.43 7.51 18.38
CA ARG A 64 -13.06 8.91 18.24
C ARG A 64 -12.93 9.59 19.59
N VAL A 65 -11.90 10.43 19.72
CA VAL A 65 -11.73 11.44 20.78
C VAL A 65 -11.29 12.76 20.19
N SER A 66 -11.57 13.87 20.85
CA SER A 66 -11.21 15.20 20.36
C SER A 66 -9.95 15.78 21.01
N SER A 67 -9.58 15.27 22.18
CA SER A 67 -8.46 15.71 23.00
C SER A 67 -7.30 14.71 22.94
N GLY A 68 -6.07 15.21 22.85
CA GLY A 68 -4.87 14.37 22.89
C GLY A 68 -4.62 13.75 24.27
N LEU A 69 -5.03 14.40 25.37
CA LEU A 69 -4.91 13.83 26.71
C LEU A 69 -5.89 12.66 26.86
N ASP A 70 -7.14 12.82 26.43
CA ASP A 70 -8.13 11.75 26.49
C ASP A 70 -7.70 10.56 25.63
N ALA A 71 -7.11 10.84 24.45
CA ALA A 71 -6.57 9.79 23.59
C ALA A 71 -5.47 8.97 24.26
N ILE A 72 -4.53 9.63 24.94
CA ILE A 72 -3.45 8.94 25.66
C ILE A 72 -4.03 8.13 26.83
N SER A 73 -4.92 8.71 27.64
CA SER A 73 -5.55 8.04 28.76
C SER A 73 -6.31 6.80 28.30
N LEU A 74 -7.16 6.95 27.29
CA LEU A 74 -7.95 5.86 26.72
C LEU A 74 -7.08 4.74 26.17
N ALA A 75 -6.01 5.10 25.41
CA ALA A 75 -5.10 4.11 24.85
C ALA A 75 -4.26 3.37 25.90
N MET A 76 -4.02 3.98 27.07
CA MET A 76 -3.36 3.34 28.20
C MET A 76 -4.30 2.44 29.00
N GLU A 77 -5.56 2.84 29.15
CA GLU A 77 -6.59 2.08 29.87
C GLU A 77 -7.06 0.88 29.05
N GLU A 78 -7.30 1.09 27.75
CA GLU A 78 -7.77 0.07 26.82
C GLU A 78 -6.66 -0.37 25.88
N SER A 79 -5.98 -1.45 26.18
CA SER A 79 -4.84 -1.97 25.38
C SER A 79 -5.26 -2.60 24.03
N ARG A 80 -6.38 -2.19 23.45
CA ARG A 80 -6.95 -2.77 22.22
C ARG A 80 -6.53 -2.04 20.94
N PHE A 81 -6.12 -0.79 21.03
CA PHE A 81 -5.84 0.02 19.85
C PHE A 81 -4.55 -0.40 19.12
N ASP A 82 -4.69 -0.63 17.82
CA ASP A 82 -3.60 -1.04 16.94
C ASP A 82 -3.04 0.13 16.11
N LEU A 83 -3.78 1.23 15.99
CA LEU A 83 -3.43 2.41 15.21
C LEU A 83 -4.04 3.67 15.84
N ILE A 84 -3.25 4.72 15.90
CA ILE A 84 -3.73 6.08 16.20
C ILE A 84 -3.64 6.90 14.92
N ILE A 85 -4.77 7.48 14.49
CA ILE A 85 -4.82 8.50 13.44
C ILE A 85 -5.08 9.84 14.11
N THR A 86 -4.19 10.79 13.95
CA THR A 86 -4.40 12.16 14.42
C THR A 86 -4.55 13.13 13.25
N THR A 87 -5.40 14.14 13.43
CA THR A 87 -5.55 15.23 12.46
C THR A 87 -4.66 16.41 12.81
N LEU A 88 -4.68 17.46 11.96
CA LEU A 88 -3.93 18.68 12.22
C LEU A 88 -4.47 19.46 13.44
N HIS A 89 -5.79 19.39 13.67
CA HIS A 89 -6.43 20.08 14.78
C HIS A 89 -6.99 19.10 15.80
N ILE A 90 -6.48 19.16 17.00
CA ILE A 90 -7.01 18.50 18.19
C ILE A 90 -7.23 19.58 19.27
N GLU A 91 -8.16 19.36 20.19
CA GLU A 91 -8.69 20.44 21.03
C GLU A 91 -7.68 21.03 22.02
N ASP A 92 -6.80 20.21 22.58
CA ASP A 92 -5.98 20.58 23.74
C ASP A 92 -4.50 20.77 23.46
N MET A 93 -4.00 20.35 22.30
CA MET A 93 -2.59 20.44 21.99
C MET A 93 -2.27 20.34 20.50
N HIS A 94 -1.04 20.70 20.13
CA HIS A 94 -0.54 20.52 18.77
C HIS A 94 -0.24 19.01 18.47
N PRO A 95 -0.51 18.48 17.27
CA PRO A 95 -0.37 17.04 16.95
C PRO A 95 1.06 16.51 17.15
N LEU A 96 2.12 17.31 16.92
CA LEU A 96 3.49 16.91 17.28
C LEU A 96 3.67 16.71 18.79
N SER A 97 3.07 17.59 19.60
CA SER A 97 3.14 17.48 21.06
C SER A 97 2.38 16.26 21.55
N PHE A 98 1.23 15.98 20.94
CA PHE A 98 0.45 14.76 21.19
C PHE A 98 1.28 13.51 20.89
N ALA A 99 1.82 13.37 19.68
CA ALA A 99 2.57 12.18 19.27
C ALA A 99 3.79 11.94 20.17
N LYS A 100 4.50 13.01 20.55
CA LYS A 100 5.62 12.93 21.51
C LYS A 100 5.19 12.46 22.90
N LYS A 101 4.09 13.03 23.42
CA LYS A 101 3.56 12.63 24.72
C LYS A 101 3.11 11.18 24.71
N ALA A 102 2.38 10.75 23.66
CA ALA A 102 1.94 9.37 23.49
C ALA A 102 3.12 8.38 23.50
N LYS A 103 4.16 8.64 22.71
CA LYS A 103 5.38 7.79 22.70
C LYS A 103 6.12 7.82 24.05
N LYS A 104 6.20 8.97 24.71
CA LYS A 104 6.81 9.08 26.07
C LYS A 104 6.02 8.33 27.14
N SER A 105 4.71 8.21 26.99
CA SER A 105 3.86 7.45 27.92
C SER A 105 4.00 5.92 27.73
N GLY A 106 4.86 5.46 26.82
CA GLY A 106 5.11 4.04 26.59
C GLY A 106 4.15 3.38 25.61
N LEU A 107 3.31 4.15 24.91
CA LEU A 107 2.44 3.63 23.86
C LEU A 107 3.28 3.24 22.62
N ASN A 108 3.32 1.95 22.33
CA ASN A 108 3.99 1.37 21.15
C ASN A 108 3.02 1.19 19.97
N ILE A 109 2.03 2.06 19.84
CA ILE A 109 1.03 2.06 18.80
C ILE A 109 1.52 2.96 17.67
N PRO A 110 1.44 2.56 16.38
CA PRO A 110 1.74 3.44 15.26
C PRO A 110 0.86 4.70 15.30
N ILE A 111 1.47 5.86 15.05
CA ILE A 111 0.76 7.15 15.00
C ILE A 111 0.91 7.73 13.61
N VAL A 112 -0.22 7.88 12.92
CA VAL A 112 -0.30 8.45 11.58
C VAL A 112 -0.95 9.82 11.65
N LEU A 113 -0.37 10.79 10.93
CA LEU A 113 -0.98 12.11 10.75
C LEU A 113 -1.80 12.11 9.44
N LEU A 114 -3.08 12.48 9.54
CA LEU A 114 -3.96 12.73 8.39
C LEU A 114 -4.24 14.22 8.29
N ALA A 115 -3.64 14.89 7.31
CA ALA A 115 -3.80 16.30 7.05
C ALA A 115 -4.85 16.54 5.95
N HIS A 116 -5.57 17.64 6.01
CA HIS A 116 -6.50 18.08 4.96
C HIS A 116 -6.06 19.41 4.32
N ASP A 117 -5.16 20.15 4.95
CA ASP A 117 -4.62 21.42 4.45
C ASP A 117 -3.15 21.28 4.06
N ASN A 118 -2.88 21.51 2.76
CA ASN A 118 -1.51 21.50 2.22
C ASN A 118 -0.62 22.63 2.77
N LYS A 119 -1.19 23.77 3.16
CA LYS A 119 -0.41 24.92 3.66
C LYS A 119 0.08 24.65 5.06
N GLU A 120 -0.80 24.23 5.96
CA GLU A 120 -0.43 23.90 7.34
C GLU A 120 0.52 22.71 7.40
N LEU A 121 0.24 21.67 6.60
CA LEU A 121 1.13 20.52 6.47
C LEU A 121 2.53 20.94 6.01
N LYS A 122 2.65 21.88 5.08
CA LYS A 122 3.95 22.35 4.59
C LYS A 122 4.81 22.95 5.71
N TYR A 123 4.20 23.72 6.62
CA TYR A 123 4.93 24.24 7.79
C TYR A 123 5.32 23.12 8.76
N LEU A 124 4.45 22.15 8.95
CA LEU A 124 4.72 21.00 9.81
C LEU A 124 5.87 20.13 9.29
N LEU A 125 5.94 19.93 7.97
CA LEU A 125 6.99 19.15 7.30
C LEU A 125 8.38 19.80 7.40
N LEU A 126 8.46 21.11 7.62
CA LEU A 126 9.73 21.80 7.88
C LEU A 126 10.28 21.53 9.29
N ASN A 127 9.44 20.99 10.19
CA ASN A 127 9.87 20.64 11.53
C ASN A 127 10.62 19.29 11.50
N PRO A 128 11.89 19.23 11.95
CA PRO A 128 12.67 17.99 11.96
C PRO A 128 12.04 16.89 12.83
N GLU A 129 11.16 17.27 13.75
CA GLU A 129 10.45 16.35 14.65
C GLU A 129 9.24 15.64 14.00
N ILE A 130 8.94 15.92 12.73
CA ILE A 130 7.85 15.25 11.97
C ILE A 130 8.00 13.73 11.98
N ASN A 131 9.22 13.23 12.11
CA ASN A 131 9.54 11.80 12.19
C ASN A 131 8.99 11.10 13.44
N VAL A 132 8.36 11.84 14.36
CA VAL A 132 7.60 11.24 15.46
C VAL A 132 6.40 10.46 14.96
N PHE A 133 5.82 10.85 13.82
CA PHE A 133 4.77 10.11 13.15
C PHE A 133 5.36 8.96 12.33
N ASP A 134 4.69 7.83 12.35
CA ASP A 134 5.08 6.65 11.56
C ASP A 134 4.86 6.87 10.06
N LYS A 135 3.86 7.67 9.69
CA LYS A 135 3.64 8.20 8.34
C LYS A 135 2.71 9.41 8.38
N VAL A 136 2.77 10.23 7.32
CA VAL A 136 1.89 11.38 7.12
C VAL A 136 1.09 11.15 5.85
N PHE A 137 -0.20 11.46 5.85
CA PHE A 137 -1.08 11.37 4.68
C PHE A 137 -1.88 12.66 4.49
N ILE A 138 -2.35 12.87 3.27
CA ILE A 138 -3.24 13.99 2.93
C ILE A 138 -4.60 13.42 2.53
N TRP A 139 -5.65 13.94 3.16
CA TRP A 139 -7.02 13.73 2.74
C TRP A 139 -7.30 14.47 1.42
N GLN A 140 -7.82 13.77 0.44
CA GLN A 140 -8.16 14.30 -0.88
C GLN A 140 -9.61 14.00 -1.28
N GLY A 141 -10.52 13.87 -0.31
CA GLY A 141 -11.92 13.55 -0.53
C GLY A 141 -12.21 12.08 -0.80
N ASP A 142 -11.25 11.19 -0.60
CA ASP A 142 -11.42 9.74 -0.81
C ASP A 142 -11.21 8.98 0.51
N PHE A 143 -12.30 8.47 1.08
CA PHE A 143 -12.27 7.70 2.33
C PHE A 143 -11.42 6.43 2.27
N ARG A 144 -11.14 5.91 1.06
CA ARG A 144 -10.27 4.74 0.87
C ARG A 144 -8.84 4.99 1.31
N ILE A 145 -8.46 6.24 1.55
CA ILE A 145 -7.17 6.56 2.18
C ILE A 145 -7.03 5.92 3.57
N ILE A 146 -8.12 5.81 4.35
CA ILE A 146 -8.09 5.13 5.66
C ILE A 146 -7.76 3.64 5.46
N ILE A 147 -8.38 3.00 4.47
CA ILE A 147 -8.09 1.60 4.13
C ILE A 147 -6.63 1.45 3.69
N ALA A 148 -6.15 2.39 2.86
CA ALA A 148 -4.76 2.39 2.40
C ALA A 148 -3.76 2.55 3.56
N MET A 149 -4.04 3.42 4.54
CA MET A 149 -3.22 3.57 5.75
C MET A 149 -3.14 2.26 6.54
N VAL A 150 -4.30 1.64 6.80
CA VAL A 150 -4.37 0.35 7.50
C VAL A 150 -3.56 -0.72 6.76
N LYS A 151 -3.80 -0.86 5.44
CA LYS A 151 -3.12 -1.89 4.65
C LYS A 151 -1.62 -1.63 4.49
N PHE A 152 -1.20 -0.37 4.35
CA PHE A 152 0.20 0.01 4.35
C PHE A 152 0.93 -0.39 5.64
N LEU A 153 0.34 -0.11 6.80
CA LEU A 153 0.93 -0.47 8.08
C LEU A 153 0.94 -1.99 8.29
N GLU A 154 -0.17 -2.66 7.96
CA GLU A 154 -0.23 -4.13 8.01
C GLU A 154 0.84 -4.76 7.11
N ASP A 155 1.05 -4.25 5.89
CA ASP A 155 2.06 -4.76 4.97
C ASP A 155 3.47 -4.56 5.52
N LYS A 156 3.76 -3.36 6.02
CA LYS A 156 5.05 -3.04 6.63
C LYS A 156 5.38 -3.95 7.82
N MET A 157 4.40 -4.24 8.67
CA MET A 157 4.59 -5.07 9.86
C MET A 157 4.68 -6.57 9.55
N ASN A 158 4.05 -7.04 8.47
CA ASN A 158 3.93 -8.47 8.20
C ASN A 158 4.81 -8.97 7.05
N VAL A 159 5.38 -8.11 6.20
CA VAL A 159 6.10 -8.52 4.99
C VAL A 159 7.22 -9.53 5.28
N GLU A 160 8.01 -9.32 6.30
CA GLU A 160 9.12 -10.21 6.62
C GLU A 160 8.65 -11.62 7.00
N HIS A 161 7.65 -11.68 7.86
CA HIS A 161 7.07 -12.93 8.30
C HIS A 161 6.38 -13.66 7.13
N ASP A 162 5.50 -12.96 6.42
CA ASP A 162 4.66 -13.54 5.38
C ASP A 162 5.47 -14.01 4.17
N SER A 163 6.51 -13.26 3.79
CA SER A 163 7.43 -13.64 2.72
C SER A 163 8.22 -14.90 3.07
N LYS A 164 8.68 -15.02 4.31
CA LYS A 164 9.41 -16.22 4.78
C LYS A 164 8.51 -17.46 4.88
N MET A 165 7.26 -17.28 5.28
CA MET A 165 6.34 -18.40 5.53
C MET A 165 5.85 -19.10 4.26
N VAL A 166 5.39 -18.32 3.26
CA VAL A 166 4.76 -18.88 2.05
C VAL A 166 5.23 -18.22 0.76
N GLY A 167 6.25 -17.36 0.81
CA GLY A 167 6.72 -16.64 -0.38
C GLY A 167 5.74 -15.57 -0.84
N VAL A 168 5.13 -14.82 0.08
CA VAL A 168 4.22 -13.72 -0.29
C VAL A 168 4.97 -12.69 -1.10
N GLN A 169 4.46 -12.39 -2.27
CA GLN A 169 5.03 -11.43 -3.21
C GLN A 169 4.86 -9.99 -2.74
N ASN A 170 5.61 -9.08 -3.36
CA ASN A 170 5.56 -7.66 -3.04
C ASN A 170 5.64 -6.78 -4.29
N VAL A 171 5.15 -5.56 -4.15
CA VAL A 171 5.33 -4.46 -5.10
C VAL A 171 6.06 -3.34 -4.36
N ILE A 172 7.18 -2.90 -4.89
CA ILE A 172 7.92 -1.77 -4.34
C ILE A 172 7.33 -0.49 -4.95
N PHE A 173 6.85 0.40 -4.09
CA PHE A 173 6.31 1.69 -4.47
C PHE A 173 7.20 2.81 -3.92
N ILE A 174 7.85 3.58 -4.80
CA ILE A 174 8.80 4.64 -4.43
C ILE A 174 8.18 5.99 -4.73
N GLU A 175 7.89 6.76 -3.69
CA GLU A 175 7.30 8.09 -3.79
C GLU A 175 7.56 8.85 -2.48
N ASP A 176 8.27 9.96 -2.54
CA ASP A 176 8.56 10.82 -1.39
C ASP A 176 7.52 11.91 -1.18
N ASN A 177 6.78 12.26 -2.22
CA ASN A 177 5.77 13.30 -2.16
C ASN A 177 4.45 12.77 -1.56
N ILE A 178 4.08 13.34 -0.41
CA ILE A 178 2.90 12.95 0.38
C ILE A 178 1.61 13.00 -0.46
N ARG A 179 1.45 14.01 -1.30
CA ARG A 179 0.25 14.18 -2.13
C ARG A 179 0.10 13.02 -3.11
N TYR A 180 1.18 12.62 -3.78
CA TYR A 180 1.12 11.55 -4.77
C TYR A 180 0.93 10.18 -4.13
N TYR A 181 1.68 9.82 -3.09
CA TYR A 181 1.45 8.51 -2.48
C TYR A 181 0.08 8.43 -1.76
N SER A 182 -0.45 9.55 -1.24
CA SER A 182 -1.80 9.56 -0.69
C SER A 182 -2.89 9.38 -1.75
N SER A 183 -2.65 9.79 -3.00
CA SER A 183 -3.56 9.55 -4.13
C SER A 183 -3.42 8.13 -4.69
N PHE A 184 -2.18 7.61 -4.77
CA PHE A 184 -1.90 6.34 -5.45
C PHE A 184 -2.24 5.13 -4.59
N LEU A 185 -1.93 5.16 -3.30
CA LEU A 185 -2.12 4.02 -2.42
C LEU A 185 -3.57 3.51 -2.36
N PRO A 186 -4.60 4.37 -2.25
CA PRO A 186 -6.00 3.90 -2.30
C PRO A 186 -6.31 3.11 -3.56
N ILE A 187 -5.80 3.55 -4.71
CA ILE A 187 -6.02 2.89 -6.00
C ILE A 187 -5.23 1.59 -6.08
N ILE A 188 -3.94 1.62 -5.74
CA ILE A 188 -3.09 0.42 -5.75
C ILE A 188 -3.71 -0.67 -4.87
N TYR A 189 -4.15 -0.33 -3.65
CA TYR A 189 -4.78 -1.30 -2.76
C TYR A 189 -6.13 -1.78 -3.28
N THR A 190 -7.00 -0.90 -3.78
CA THR A 190 -8.30 -1.29 -4.33
C THR A 190 -8.13 -2.24 -5.51
N GLU A 191 -7.25 -1.93 -6.47
CA GLU A 191 -6.99 -2.80 -7.62
C GLU A 191 -6.41 -4.15 -7.19
N MET A 192 -5.39 -4.13 -6.34
CA MET A 192 -4.76 -5.36 -5.86
C MET A 192 -5.73 -6.27 -5.08
N LEU A 193 -6.54 -5.68 -4.20
CA LEU A 193 -7.52 -6.43 -3.42
C LEU A 193 -8.63 -7.00 -4.31
N SER A 194 -9.15 -6.20 -5.26
CA SER A 194 -10.17 -6.64 -6.22
C SER A 194 -9.67 -7.79 -7.09
N GLN A 195 -8.43 -7.72 -7.57
CA GLN A 195 -7.84 -8.77 -8.38
C GLN A 195 -7.56 -10.04 -7.57
N SER A 196 -7.01 -9.89 -6.36
CA SER A 196 -6.83 -11.03 -5.46
C SER A 196 -8.14 -11.74 -5.17
N GLN A 197 -9.25 -11.00 -5.05
CA GLN A 197 -10.59 -11.52 -4.88
C GLN A 197 -11.07 -12.31 -6.10
N ARG A 198 -10.87 -11.83 -7.32
CA ARG A 198 -11.25 -12.51 -8.56
C ARG A 198 -10.55 -13.86 -8.68
N LEU A 199 -9.24 -13.91 -8.43
CA LEU A 199 -8.45 -15.14 -8.48
C LEU A 199 -8.89 -16.19 -7.44
N ILE A 200 -9.56 -15.78 -6.38
CA ILE A 200 -9.98 -16.64 -5.26
C ILE A 200 -11.45 -17.08 -5.40
N SER A 201 -12.23 -16.45 -6.30
CA SER A 201 -13.69 -16.56 -6.30
C SER A 201 -14.24 -17.93 -6.74
N GLU A 202 -13.47 -18.77 -7.40
CA GLU A 202 -13.97 -20.02 -8.01
C GLU A 202 -13.80 -21.23 -7.09
N GLY A 203 -14.90 -21.78 -6.63
CA GLY A 203 -15.00 -23.14 -6.03
C GLY A 203 -14.52 -23.30 -4.58
N ILE A 204 -14.20 -22.23 -3.85
CA ILE A 204 -13.63 -22.30 -2.51
C ILE A 204 -14.62 -21.72 -1.47
N ASN A 205 -14.70 -22.34 -0.30
CA ASN A 205 -15.56 -21.83 0.79
C ASN A 205 -15.04 -20.47 1.33
N LEU A 206 -15.91 -19.75 2.04
CA LEU A 206 -15.64 -18.39 2.51
C LEU A 206 -14.38 -18.31 3.39
N THR A 207 -14.16 -19.28 4.27
CA THR A 207 -12.97 -19.35 5.14
C THR A 207 -11.68 -19.44 4.32
N HIS A 208 -11.67 -20.27 3.28
CA HIS A 208 -10.52 -20.39 2.39
C HIS A 208 -10.26 -19.11 1.59
N LYS A 209 -11.32 -18.39 1.18
CA LYS A 209 -11.19 -17.08 0.54
C LYS A 209 -10.47 -16.08 1.44
N PHE A 210 -10.91 -15.97 2.70
CA PHE A 210 -10.26 -15.06 3.66
C PHE A 210 -8.80 -15.43 3.94
N LEU A 211 -8.49 -16.70 4.03
CA LEU A 211 -7.10 -17.14 4.23
C LEU A 211 -6.20 -16.79 3.04
N ARG A 212 -6.67 -17.00 1.82
CA ARG A 212 -5.91 -16.64 0.61
C ARG A 212 -5.75 -15.12 0.44
N MET A 213 -6.75 -14.31 0.82
CA MET A 213 -6.62 -12.85 0.82
C MET A 213 -5.49 -12.34 1.73
N ARG A 214 -5.07 -13.12 2.73
CA ARG A 214 -3.90 -12.78 3.56
C ARG A 214 -2.58 -12.92 2.80
N ALA A 215 -2.54 -13.80 1.80
CA ALA A 215 -1.37 -14.02 0.95
C ALA A 215 -1.31 -13.05 -0.26
N ARG A 216 -2.16 -12.02 -0.29
CA ARG A 216 -2.06 -10.97 -1.30
C ARG A 216 -0.68 -10.33 -1.32
N PRO A 217 -0.21 -9.84 -2.46
CA PRO A 217 1.04 -9.09 -2.52
C PRO A 217 1.07 -7.93 -1.52
N LYS A 218 2.25 -7.65 -0.96
CA LYS A 218 2.46 -6.54 -0.04
C LYS A 218 2.92 -5.31 -0.81
N ILE A 219 2.45 -4.12 -0.42
CA ILE A 219 2.94 -2.86 -0.97
C ILE A 219 3.98 -2.28 -0.03
N LEU A 220 5.20 -2.10 -0.54
CA LEU A 220 6.34 -1.57 0.20
C LEU A 220 6.58 -0.12 -0.25
N LEU A 221 5.96 0.83 0.46
CA LEU A 221 6.15 2.26 0.19
C LEU A 221 7.51 2.72 0.73
N CYS A 222 8.33 3.24 -0.18
CA CYS A 222 9.65 3.81 0.10
C CYS A 222 9.64 5.31 -0.18
N SER A 223 10.40 6.07 0.58
CA SER A 223 10.53 7.52 0.43
C SER A 223 11.92 7.96 -0.05
N ASN A 224 12.85 7.02 -0.23
CA ASN A 224 14.21 7.28 -0.69
C ASN A 224 14.82 6.04 -1.35
N TYR A 225 15.96 6.25 -2.01
CA TYR A 225 16.67 5.22 -2.77
C TYR A 225 17.19 4.09 -1.88
N GLU A 226 17.70 4.41 -0.71
CA GLU A 226 18.32 3.45 0.21
C GLU A 226 17.28 2.46 0.74
N GLU A 227 16.11 2.96 1.13
CA GLU A 227 14.98 2.14 1.59
C GLU A 227 14.49 1.21 0.46
N ALA A 228 14.35 1.75 -0.76
CA ALA A 228 13.94 0.96 -1.92
C ALA A 228 14.97 -0.14 -2.27
N ALA A 229 16.26 0.19 -2.21
CA ALA A 229 17.34 -0.76 -2.48
C ALA A 229 17.42 -1.85 -1.40
N GLU A 230 17.19 -1.51 -0.14
CA GLU A 230 17.13 -2.46 0.96
C GLU A 230 15.99 -3.48 0.76
N TYR A 231 14.77 -3.00 0.48
CA TYR A 231 13.63 -3.87 0.20
C TYR A 231 13.85 -4.72 -1.05
N PHE A 232 14.37 -4.14 -2.12
CA PHE A 232 14.66 -4.89 -3.33
C PHE A 232 15.67 -6.01 -3.07
N ASN A 233 16.80 -5.70 -2.47
CA ASN A 233 17.82 -6.72 -2.14
C ASN A 233 17.28 -7.83 -1.24
N LYS A 234 16.39 -7.51 -0.29
CA LYS A 234 15.80 -8.46 0.64
C LYS A 234 14.74 -9.36 0.00
N TYR A 235 13.97 -8.83 -0.97
CA TYR A 235 12.77 -9.47 -1.50
C TYR A 235 12.76 -9.61 -3.02
N LYS A 236 13.88 -9.46 -3.73
CA LYS A 236 13.95 -9.43 -5.20
C LYS A 236 13.32 -10.64 -5.89
N ASP A 237 13.49 -11.83 -5.31
CA ASP A 237 12.91 -13.08 -5.84
C ASP A 237 11.37 -13.17 -5.69
N LEU A 238 10.81 -12.28 -4.90
CA LEU A 238 9.36 -12.17 -4.64
C LEU A 238 8.78 -10.84 -5.16
N CYS A 239 9.58 -10.03 -5.87
CA CYS A 239 9.15 -8.75 -6.38
C CYS A 239 8.31 -8.93 -7.65
N LEU A 240 7.03 -8.57 -7.58
CA LEU A 240 6.12 -8.57 -8.73
C LEU A 240 6.39 -7.41 -9.69
N GLY A 241 6.81 -6.29 -9.16
CA GLY A 241 7.10 -5.10 -9.95
C GLY A 241 7.35 -3.87 -9.11
N ILE A 242 7.67 -2.79 -9.80
CA ILE A 242 8.08 -1.53 -9.18
C ILE A 242 7.27 -0.39 -9.79
N ILE A 243 6.73 0.46 -8.93
CA ILE A 243 6.13 1.75 -9.29
C ILE A 243 6.99 2.81 -8.63
N SER A 244 7.58 3.70 -9.40
CA SER A 244 8.56 4.65 -8.87
C SER A 244 8.39 6.05 -9.44
N ASP A 245 8.50 7.04 -8.56
CA ASP A 245 8.88 8.38 -8.99
C ASP A 245 10.25 8.33 -9.67
N ILE A 246 10.57 9.34 -10.47
CA ILE A 246 11.91 9.53 -11.05
C ILE A 246 12.79 10.39 -10.14
N ASP A 247 12.20 11.39 -9.49
CA ASP A 247 12.92 12.41 -8.69
C ASP A 247 12.62 12.22 -7.21
N PHE A 248 13.53 11.59 -6.47
CA PHE A 248 13.39 11.37 -5.04
C PHE A 248 14.77 11.33 -4.34
N PRO A 249 14.82 11.42 -2.98
CA PRO A 249 16.07 11.48 -2.24
C PRO A 249 16.96 10.26 -2.42
N ARG A 250 18.25 10.54 -2.66
CA ARG A 250 19.35 9.56 -2.64
C ARG A 250 20.53 10.14 -1.88
N LYS A 251 21.08 9.39 -0.93
CA LYS A 251 22.15 9.84 -0.03
C LYS A 251 21.81 11.16 0.69
N GLY A 252 20.55 11.30 1.09
CA GLY A 252 20.04 12.47 1.80
C GLY A 252 19.87 13.73 0.95
N LYS A 253 19.98 13.65 -0.38
CA LYS A 253 19.77 14.76 -1.32
C LYS A 253 18.82 14.35 -2.44
N GLN A 254 18.02 15.32 -2.90
CA GLN A 254 17.16 15.09 -4.07
C GLN A 254 18.01 14.74 -5.29
N ASP A 255 17.68 13.64 -5.97
CA ASP A 255 18.34 13.18 -7.19
C ASP A 255 17.30 13.06 -8.31
N PRO A 256 17.32 13.95 -9.32
CA PRO A 256 16.31 14.00 -10.40
C PRO A 256 16.37 12.80 -11.35
N GLU A 257 17.27 11.87 -11.11
CA GLU A 257 17.44 10.63 -11.88
C GLU A 257 17.40 9.37 -10.99
N ALA A 258 17.04 9.50 -9.72
CA ALA A 258 17.08 8.38 -8.78
C ALA A 258 16.28 7.17 -9.29
N GLY A 259 15.07 7.39 -9.82
CA GLY A 259 14.21 6.34 -10.37
C GLY A 259 14.79 5.67 -11.61
N ILE A 260 15.41 6.43 -12.51
CA ILE A 260 16.10 5.89 -13.68
C ILE A 260 17.30 5.01 -13.26
N ARG A 261 18.08 5.49 -12.28
CA ARG A 261 19.24 4.74 -11.75
C ARG A 261 18.78 3.47 -11.04
N PHE A 262 17.69 3.54 -10.29
CA PHE A 262 17.11 2.39 -9.62
C PHE A 262 16.60 1.37 -10.64
N ALA A 263 15.81 1.80 -11.63
CA ALA A 263 15.30 0.95 -12.69
C ALA A 263 16.45 0.25 -13.46
N LYS A 264 17.51 0.98 -13.81
CA LYS A 264 18.69 0.42 -14.47
C LYS A 264 19.40 -0.64 -13.62
N ALA A 265 19.50 -0.42 -12.29
CA ALA A 265 20.10 -1.39 -11.39
C ALA A 265 19.26 -2.66 -11.29
N VAL A 266 17.94 -2.52 -11.16
CA VAL A 266 16.99 -3.65 -11.12
C VAL A 266 17.01 -4.45 -12.41
N LYS A 267 16.88 -3.78 -13.57
CA LYS A 267 16.85 -4.45 -14.87
C LYS A 267 18.15 -5.19 -15.22
N LYS A 268 19.27 -4.77 -14.66
CA LYS A 268 20.56 -5.48 -14.82
C LYS A 268 20.55 -6.85 -14.15
N GLU A 269 19.90 -6.99 -12.99
CA GLU A 269 19.82 -8.25 -12.24
C GLU A 269 18.57 -9.07 -12.61
N HIS A 270 17.44 -8.39 -12.80
CA HIS A 270 16.13 -8.98 -13.04
C HIS A 270 15.43 -8.26 -14.20
N PRO A 271 15.78 -8.57 -15.46
CA PRO A 271 15.24 -7.89 -16.65
C PRO A 271 13.72 -8.03 -16.80
N ASP A 272 13.15 -9.11 -16.26
CA ASP A 272 11.72 -9.42 -16.39
C ASP A 272 10.82 -8.66 -15.41
N ILE A 273 11.36 -8.03 -14.38
CA ILE A 273 10.55 -7.26 -13.42
C ILE A 273 9.96 -6.03 -14.12
N PRO A 274 8.61 -5.89 -14.17
CA PRO A 274 7.99 -4.71 -14.75
C PRO A 274 8.21 -3.48 -13.86
N ILE A 275 8.57 -2.37 -14.50
CA ILE A 275 8.82 -1.10 -13.82
C ILE A 275 7.97 -0.01 -14.46
N LEU A 276 7.24 0.74 -13.64
CA LEU A 276 6.52 1.94 -14.00
C LEU A 276 7.23 3.15 -13.40
N LEU A 277 7.68 4.06 -14.24
CA LEU A 277 8.27 5.33 -13.82
C LEU A 277 7.25 6.46 -13.98
N ALA A 278 7.14 7.30 -12.97
CA ALA A 278 6.24 8.44 -12.94
C ALA A 278 7.04 9.75 -12.85
N SER A 279 6.64 10.78 -13.56
CA SER A 279 7.26 12.11 -13.46
C SER A 279 6.29 13.22 -13.86
N THR A 280 6.50 14.44 -13.37
CA THR A 280 5.84 15.65 -13.88
C THR A 280 6.50 16.17 -15.17
N ASN A 281 7.71 15.70 -15.50
CA ASN A 281 8.44 16.11 -16.70
C ASN A 281 8.24 15.09 -17.83
N PRO A 282 7.53 15.46 -18.94
CA PRO A 282 7.29 14.55 -20.06
C PRO A 282 8.56 14.15 -20.82
N GLN A 283 9.64 14.94 -20.73
CA GLN A 283 10.92 14.63 -21.40
C GLN A 283 11.58 13.37 -20.85
N LYS A 284 11.23 12.99 -19.62
CA LYS A 284 11.73 11.77 -18.97
C LYS A 284 11.20 10.46 -19.58
N GLN A 285 10.21 10.52 -20.45
CA GLN A 285 9.65 9.35 -21.13
C GLN A 285 10.71 8.58 -21.94
N ASN A 286 11.57 9.29 -22.69
CA ASN A 286 12.63 8.64 -23.47
C ASN A 286 13.67 7.95 -22.56
N GLU A 287 14.00 8.57 -21.43
CA GLU A 287 14.92 7.99 -20.46
C GLU A 287 14.33 6.70 -19.83
N ALA A 288 13.03 6.70 -19.53
CA ALA A 288 12.32 5.53 -19.02
C ALA A 288 12.33 4.37 -20.06
N GLN A 289 12.05 4.67 -21.33
CA GLN A 289 12.10 3.68 -22.41
C GLN A 289 13.51 3.08 -22.59
N ASN A 290 14.56 3.89 -22.45
CA ASN A 290 15.95 3.42 -22.56
C ASN A 290 16.36 2.42 -21.46
N VAL A 291 15.61 2.35 -20.36
CA VAL A 291 15.81 1.38 -19.26
C VAL A 291 14.73 0.28 -19.24
N ASP A 292 13.98 0.13 -20.33
CA ASP A 292 12.90 -0.84 -20.46
C ASP A 292 11.85 -0.71 -19.32
N ALA A 293 11.44 0.54 -19.06
CA ALA A 293 10.40 0.86 -18.11
C ALA A 293 9.21 1.55 -18.79
N SER A 294 8.00 1.26 -18.32
CA SER A 294 6.81 2.03 -18.68
C SER A 294 6.87 3.43 -18.04
N PHE A 295 6.17 4.39 -18.64
CA PHE A 295 6.17 5.78 -18.16
C PHE A 295 4.75 6.32 -18.05
N ILE A 296 4.49 7.06 -16.97
CA ILE A 296 3.27 7.87 -16.80
C ILE A 296 3.59 9.29 -16.38
N LEU A 297 2.77 10.23 -16.87
CA LEU A 297 2.89 11.65 -16.53
C LEU A 297 2.02 11.96 -15.30
N LYS A 298 2.62 12.43 -14.19
CA LYS A 298 1.92 12.70 -12.92
C LYS A 298 0.82 13.76 -13.03
N ASP A 299 0.95 14.70 -13.96
CA ASP A 299 -0.04 15.76 -14.19
C ASP A 299 -1.09 15.38 -15.25
N SER A 300 -1.07 14.15 -15.75
CA SER A 300 -2.07 13.64 -16.69
C SER A 300 -3.44 13.48 -16.02
N PRO A 301 -4.54 13.93 -16.63
CA PRO A 301 -5.89 13.65 -16.13
C PRO A 301 -6.22 12.16 -16.15
N THR A 302 -5.50 11.36 -16.89
CA THR A 302 -5.66 9.90 -17.04
C THR A 302 -4.72 9.09 -16.14
N LEU A 303 -3.87 9.77 -15.33
CA LEU A 303 -2.86 9.18 -14.47
C LEU A 303 -3.34 7.92 -13.72
N LEU A 304 -4.46 8.01 -13.04
CA LEU A 304 -4.98 6.93 -12.21
C LEU A 304 -5.49 5.74 -13.04
N ASN A 305 -6.00 6.01 -14.25
CA ASN A 305 -6.40 4.95 -15.18
C ASN A 305 -5.18 4.28 -15.81
N GLU A 306 -4.14 5.04 -16.12
CA GLU A 306 -2.88 4.51 -16.65
C GLU A 306 -2.17 3.62 -15.60
N LEU A 307 -2.20 4.04 -14.34
CA LEU A 307 -1.70 3.23 -13.22
C LEU A 307 -2.44 1.89 -13.10
N ARG A 308 -3.78 1.92 -13.12
CA ARG A 308 -4.62 0.70 -13.13
C ARG A 308 -4.30 -0.21 -14.31
N LEU A 309 -4.19 0.38 -15.50
CA LEU A 309 -3.88 -0.36 -16.71
C LEU A 309 -2.53 -1.06 -16.61
N PHE A 310 -1.50 -0.36 -16.13
CA PHE A 310 -0.18 -0.95 -15.91
C PHE A 310 -0.25 -2.12 -14.91
N MET A 311 -0.90 -1.94 -13.78
CA MET A 311 -1.04 -2.98 -12.77
C MET A 311 -1.75 -4.22 -13.33
N ASN A 312 -2.83 -4.02 -14.07
CA ASN A 312 -3.60 -5.11 -14.67
C ASN A 312 -2.80 -5.85 -15.75
N GLN A 313 -1.99 -5.16 -16.53
CA GLN A 313 -1.21 -5.75 -17.62
C GLN A 313 0.07 -6.44 -17.16
N HIS A 314 0.71 -5.93 -16.10
CA HIS A 314 2.07 -6.33 -15.75
C HIS A 314 2.19 -7.10 -14.43
N PHE A 315 1.25 -6.91 -13.49
CA PHE A 315 1.31 -7.61 -12.20
C PHE A 315 0.45 -8.88 -12.19
N SER A 316 -0.08 -9.28 -13.35
CA SER A 316 -1.02 -10.40 -13.47
C SER A 316 -2.26 -10.23 -12.57
N PHE A 317 -2.63 -8.99 -12.30
CA PHE A 317 -3.86 -8.62 -11.59
C PHE A 317 -5.06 -8.54 -12.54
N GLY A 318 -5.06 -9.24 -13.58
CA GLY A 318 -6.12 -9.31 -14.57
C GLY A 318 -6.02 -10.63 -15.29
N ASP A 319 -6.31 -10.61 -16.58
CA ASP A 319 -6.11 -11.76 -17.42
C ASP A 319 -4.61 -12.12 -17.46
N PHE A 320 -4.33 -13.42 -17.50
CA PHE A 320 -2.98 -13.88 -17.84
C PHE A 320 -2.72 -13.56 -19.31
N VAL A 321 -1.85 -12.62 -19.57
CA VAL A 321 -1.55 -12.15 -20.92
C VAL A 321 -0.16 -12.62 -21.34
N PHE A 322 -0.09 -13.39 -22.39
CA PHE A 322 1.15 -13.90 -22.96
C PHE A 322 1.53 -13.06 -24.18
N LYS A 323 2.70 -12.45 -24.15
CA LYS A 323 3.24 -11.62 -25.23
C LYS A 323 4.56 -12.20 -25.74
N ILE A 324 4.79 -12.11 -27.04
CA ILE A 324 6.10 -12.38 -27.62
C ILE A 324 7.03 -11.15 -27.48
N LYS A 325 8.33 -11.32 -27.76
CA LYS A 325 9.36 -10.30 -27.52
C LYS A 325 9.10 -8.93 -28.18
N ASN A 326 8.28 -8.88 -29.22
CA ASN A 326 7.87 -7.63 -29.89
C ASN A 326 6.62 -6.97 -29.25
N GLY A 327 6.13 -7.48 -28.10
CA GLY A 327 4.99 -6.92 -27.38
C GLY A 327 3.61 -7.37 -27.89
N VAL A 328 3.53 -8.16 -28.96
CA VAL A 328 2.26 -8.67 -29.50
C VAL A 328 1.69 -9.73 -28.58
N GLU A 329 0.43 -9.57 -28.19
CA GLU A 329 -0.32 -10.53 -27.38
C GLU A 329 -0.60 -11.80 -28.22
N VAL A 330 -0.21 -12.96 -27.72
CA VAL A 330 -0.39 -14.26 -28.39
C VAL A 330 -1.42 -15.14 -27.71
N ALA A 331 -1.66 -14.93 -26.40
CA ALA A 331 -2.68 -15.67 -25.65
C ALA A 331 -3.14 -14.87 -24.45
N ARG A 332 -4.36 -15.15 -24.00
CA ARG A 332 -4.97 -14.55 -22.81
C ARG A 332 -5.83 -15.59 -22.09
N ALA A 333 -5.69 -15.66 -20.77
CA ALA A 333 -6.58 -16.43 -19.90
C ALA A 333 -7.12 -15.53 -18.81
N ASN A 334 -8.43 -15.49 -18.63
CA ASN A 334 -9.10 -14.57 -17.69
C ASN A 334 -9.25 -15.13 -16.26
N ASN A 335 -8.84 -16.38 -16.06
CA ASN A 335 -8.82 -17.04 -14.75
C ASN A 335 -7.88 -18.25 -14.78
N LEU A 336 -7.60 -18.82 -13.59
CA LEU A 336 -6.72 -20.01 -13.47
C LEU A 336 -7.21 -21.21 -14.26
N LYS A 337 -8.53 -21.42 -14.32
CA LYS A 337 -9.11 -22.55 -15.04
C LYS A 337 -8.87 -22.43 -16.56
N ALA A 338 -9.11 -21.25 -17.12
CA ALA A 338 -8.83 -20.96 -18.53
C ALA A 338 -7.34 -21.08 -18.84
N LEU A 339 -6.46 -20.68 -17.89
CA LEU A 339 -5.02 -20.86 -18.01
C LEU A 339 -4.65 -22.35 -18.02
N GLU A 340 -5.16 -23.14 -17.06
CA GLU A 340 -4.92 -24.59 -17.01
C GLU A 340 -5.44 -25.31 -18.23
N GLU A 341 -6.60 -24.92 -18.75
CA GLU A 341 -7.16 -25.46 -19.98
C GLU A 341 -6.27 -25.10 -21.18
N SER A 342 -5.80 -23.88 -21.27
CA SER A 342 -4.89 -23.43 -22.34
C SER A 342 -3.55 -24.16 -22.31
N LEU A 343 -3.01 -24.42 -21.11
CA LEU A 343 -1.75 -25.16 -20.93
C LEU A 343 -1.87 -26.67 -21.20
N LYS A 344 -3.09 -27.23 -21.16
CA LYS A 344 -3.31 -28.65 -21.50
C LYS A 344 -3.33 -28.92 -23.01
N VAL A 345 -3.46 -27.88 -23.82
CA VAL A 345 -3.51 -27.94 -25.28
C VAL A 345 -2.12 -27.82 -25.92
N VAL A 346 -1.10 -27.51 -25.13
CA VAL A 346 0.32 -27.47 -25.50
C VAL A 346 1.00 -28.74 -25.00
#